data_bed1dd094040d36e0cde24ebddda0908
#
_entry.id   bed1dd094040d36e0cde24ebddda0908
#
_cell.length_a   1.000
_cell.length_b   1.000
_cell.length_c   1.000
_cell.angle_alpha   90.00
_cell.angle_beta   90.00
_cell.angle_gamma   90.00
#
_symmetry.space_group_name_H-M   'P 1'
#
loop_
_entity.id
_entity.type
_entity.pdbx_description
1 polymer ?
#
loop_
_entity_poly.entity_id
_entity_poly.type
_entity_poly.pdbx_seq_one_letter_code
_entity_poly.pdbx_strand_id
1 'polypeptide(L)'
;MASKKLGDTLRRLRVLRGYTQQQVADLLGLKNKSTLGSWEVGKSEPDGYTFLRLCRVYEVEDIYAAFEEEAFTPPRKDTSSEVMKKYRQLTPEMKKIADSLILQLAELPASKREREST
;
A
#
# COMPACT_ATOMS: atom_id res chain seq x y z
N MET A 1 6.97 -13.85 -18.37
CA MET A 1 5.57 -14.17 -18.66
C MET A 1 4.66 -13.35 -17.76
N ALA A 2 3.62 -12.76 -18.34
CA ALA A 2 2.73 -11.89 -17.57
C ALA A 2 1.89 -12.70 -16.58
N SER A 3 1.59 -12.10 -15.44
CA SER A 3 0.84 -12.76 -14.38
C SER A 3 -0.66 -12.58 -14.59
N LYS A 4 -1.37 -13.69 -14.71
CA LYS A 4 -2.82 -13.65 -14.77
C LYS A 4 -3.41 -13.17 -13.45
N LYS A 5 -2.79 -13.52 -12.35
CA LYS A 5 -3.22 -13.07 -11.03
C LYS A 5 -3.17 -11.53 -10.90
N LEU A 6 -2.11 -10.94 -11.42
CA LEU A 6 -2.01 -9.47 -11.47
C LEU A 6 -3.13 -8.88 -12.31
N GLY A 7 -3.37 -9.45 -13.48
CA GLY A 7 -4.43 -8.98 -14.38
C GLY A 7 -5.82 -9.09 -13.76
N ASP A 8 -6.12 -10.22 -13.15
CA ASP A 8 -7.40 -10.45 -12.49
C ASP A 8 -7.62 -9.42 -11.37
N THR A 9 -6.57 -9.12 -10.61
CA THR A 9 -6.65 -8.14 -9.53
C THR A 9 -6.87 -6.74 -10.08
N LEU A 10 -6.17 -6.37 -11.15
CA LEU A 10 -6.36 -5.06 -11.78
C LEU A 10 -7.80 -4.89 -12.28
N ARG A 11 -8.34 -5.94 -12.89
CA ARG A 11 -9.72 -5.91 -13.35
C ARG A 11 -10.69 -5.75 -12.19
N ARG A 12 -10.50 -6.53 -11.13
CA ARG A 12 -11.35 -6.46 -9.95
C ARG A 12 -11.35 -5.06 -9.33
N LEU A 13 -10.17 -4.46 -9.21
CA LEU A 13 -10.05 -3.12 -8.66
C LEU A 13 -10.75 -2.09 -9.56
N ARG A 14 -10.59 -2.24 -10.88
CA ARG A 14 -11.26 -1.33 -11.82
C ARG A 14 -12.77 -1.40 -11.66
N VAL A 15 -13.32 -2.60 -11.66
CA VAL A 15 -14.76 -2.81 -11.53
C VAL A 15 -15.26 -2.29 -10.18
N LEU A 16 -14.49 -2.53 -9.14
CA LEU A 16 -14.83 -2.06 -7.79
C LEU A 16 -14.94 -0.53 -7.74
N ARG A 17 -14.08 0.17 -8.48
CA ARG A 17 -14.13 1.64 -8.52
C ARG A 17 -15.12 2.17 -9.57
N GLY A 18 -15.75 1.30 -10.34
CA GLY A 18 -16.76 1.69 -11.30
C GLY A 18 -16.21 2.26 -12.61
N TYR A 19 -14.94 1.99 -12.93
CA TYR A 19 -14.35 2.47 -14.18
C TYR A 19 -14.52 1.47 -15.30
N THR A 20 -14.69 2.00 -16.53
CA THR A 20 -14.55 1.18 -17.73
C THR A 20 -13.07 1.13 -18.14
N GLN A 21 -12.73 0.18 -19.00
CA GLN A 21 -11.38 0.12 -19.55
C GLN A 21 -11.01 1.41 -20.27
N GLN A 22 -11.95 1.97 -21.00
CA GLN A 22 -11.72 3.21 -21.75
C GLN A 22 -11.45 4.38 -20.81
N GLN A 23 -12.20 4.49 -19.73
CA GLN A 23 -12.00 5.56 -18.75
C GLN A 23 -10.60 5.48 -18.13
N VAL A 24 -10.15 4.29 -17.76
CA VAL A 24 -8.83 4.13 -17.19
C VAL A 24 -7.75 4.40 -18.23
N ALA A 25 -7.94 3.92 -19.45
CA ALA A 25 -7.01 4.21 -20.54
C ALA A 25 -6.85 5.71 -20.75
N ASP A 26 -7.96 6.45 -20.73
CA ASP A 26 -7.93 7.90 -20.85
C ASP A 26 -7.18 8.56 -19.71
N LEU A 27 -7.42 8.10 -18.48
CA LEU A 27 -6.74 8.63 -17.29
C LEU A 27 -5.22 8.40 -17.34
N LEU A 28 -4.80 7.29 -17.92
CA LEU A 28 -3.39 6.94 -18.03
C LEU A 28 -2.73 7.52 -19.29
N GLY A 29 -3.50 8.14 -20.17
CA GLY A 29 -2.97 8.66 -21.43
C GLY A 29 -2.64 7.57 -22.45
N LEU A 30 -3.29 6.43 -22.37
CA LEU A 30 -3.09 5.34 -23.32
C LEU A 30 -3.85 5.62 -24.61
N LYS A 31 -3.32 5.13 -25.73
CA LYS A 31 -3.93 5.37 -27.03
C LYS A 31 -5.30 4.69 -27.15
N ASN A 32 -5.43 3.51 -26.53
CA ASN A 32 -6.69 2.78 -26.57
C ASN A 32 -6.79 1.84 -25.38
N LYS A 33 -7.98 1.29 -25.17
CA LYS A 33 -8.26 0.41 -24.04
C LYS A 33 -7.69 -0.99 -24.20
N SER A 34 -7.24 -1.37 -25.39
CA SER A 34 -6.75 -2.73 -25.63
C SER A 34 -5.48 -3.02 -24.85
N THR A 35 -4.65 -2.01 -24.59
CA THR A 35 -3.48 -2.18 -23.75
C THR A 35 -3.88 -2.58 -22.33
N LEU A 36 -4.86 -1.90 -21.76
CA LEU A 36 -5.37 -2.23 -20.45
C LEU A 36 -6.00 -3.62 -20.44
N GLY A 37 -6.75 -3.94 -21.50
CA GLY A 37 -7.35 -5.26 -21.65
C GLY A 37 -6.30 -6.37 -21.67
N SER A 38 -5.16 -6.14 -22.33
CA SER A 38 -4.05 -7.10 -22.33
C SER A 38 -3.51 -7.35 -20.93
N TRP A 39 -3.41 -6.29 -20.13
CA TRP A 39 -2.95 -6.44 -18.74
C TRP A 39 -3.95 -7.26 -17.93
N GLU A 40 -5.23 -7.00 -18.13
CA GLU A 40 -6.29 -7.67 -17.34
C GLU A 40 -6.44 -9.13 -17.67
N VAL A 41 -6.11 -9.55 -18.88
CA VAL A 41 -6.16 -10.98 -19.25
C VAL A 41 -4.81 -11.69 -19.09
N GLY A 42 -3.79 -10.99 -18.68
CA GLY A 42 -2.49 -11.59 -18.41
C GLY A 42 -1.61 -11.77 -19.63
N LYS A 43 -1.91 -11.10 -20.75
CA LYS A 43 -1.05 -11.16 -21.95
C LYS A 43 0.19 -10.30 -21.79
N SER A 44 0.08 -9.20 -21.07
CA SER A 44 1.18 -8.28 -20.81
C SER A 44 1.01 -7.67 -19.43
N GLU A 45 2.00 -6.91 -19.00
CA GLU A 45 1.99 -6.24 -17.71
C GLU A 45 2.32 -4.77 -17.89
N PRO A 46 1.75 -3.89 -17.04
CA PRO A 46 2.16 -2.49 -17.05
C PRO A 46 3.59 -2.37 -16.54
N ASP A 47 4.28 -1.34 -16.97
CA ASP A 47 5.59 -1.04 -16.39
C ASP A 47 5.43 -0.51 -14.96
N GLY A 48 6.55 -0.33 -14.26
CA GLY A 48 6.51 0.05 -12.86
C GLY A 48 5.78 1.35 -12.60
N TYR A 49 6.05 2.38 -13.41
CA TYR A 49 5.39 3.67 -13.23
C TYR A 49 3.90 3.60 -13.54
N THR A 50 3.54 2.92 -14.61
CA THR A 50 2.14 2.76 -14.97
C THR A 50 1.39 1.97 -13.91
N PHE A 51 2.03 0.95 -13.36
CA PHE A 51 1.45 0.18 -12.26
C PHE A 51 1.17 1.08 -11.05
N LEU A 52 2.11 1.94 -10.68
CA LEU A 52 1.92 2.87 -9.56
C LEU A 52 0.77 3.85 -9.84
N ARG A 53 0.65 4.31 -11.07
CA ARG A 53 -0.46 5.18 -11.48
C ARG A 53 -1.80 4.44 -11.37
N LEU A 54 -1.83 3.17 -11.78
CA LEU A 54 -3.02 2.36 -11.64
C LEU A 54 -3.43 2.23 -10.18
N CYS A 55 -2.46 1.97 -9.30
CA CYS A 55 -2.75 1.89 -7.88
C CYS A 55 -3.34 3.18 -7.34
N ARG A 56 -2.88 4.31 -7.84
CA ARG A 56 -3.43 5.61 -7.44
C ARG A 56 -4.84 5.81 -7.98
N VAL A 57 -5.08 5.45 -9.24
CA VAL A 57 -6.40 5.57 -9.85
C VAL A 57 -7.41 4.68 -9.12
N TYR A 58 -6.99 3.49 -8.75
CA TYR A 58 -7.85 2.54 -8.05
C TYR A 58 -7.85 2.75 -6.54
N GLU A 59 -7.16 3.77 -6.05
CA GLU A 59 -7.10 4.12 -4.63
C GLU A 59 -6.64 2.96 -3.75
N VAL A 60 -5.59 2.27 -4.19
CA VAL A 60 -5.01 1.16 -3.44
C VAL A 60 -4.09 1.72 -2.36
N GLU A 61 -4.43 1.49 -1.11
CA GLU A 61 -3.61 1.93 0.01
C GLU A 61 -2.54 0.90 0.39
N ASP A 62 -2.91 -0.37 0.35
CA ASP A 62 -2.00 -1.47 0.65
C ASP A 62 -1.85 -2.34 -0.58
N ILE A 63 -0.76 -2.12 -1.32
CA ILE A 63 -0.49 -2.82 -2.57
C ILE A 63 -0.30 -4.32 -2.33
N TYR A 64 0.41 -4.69 -1.27
CA TYR A 64 0.67 -6.10 -1.00
C TYR A 64 -0.61 -6.85 -0.67
N ALA A 65 -1.47 -6.26 0.14
CA ALA A 65 -2.76 -6.87 0.46
C ALA A 65 -3.66 -6.95 -0.77
N ALA A 66 -3.72 -5.88 -1.56
CA ALA A 66 -4.57 -5.83 -2.75
C ALA A 66 -4.17 -6.88 -3.79
N PHE A 67 -2.87 -7.13 -3.93
CA PHE A 67 -2.34 -8.07 -4.92
C PHE A 67 -1.94 -9.41 -4.31
N GLU A 68 -2.30 -9.63 -3.04
CA GLU A 68 -2.09 -10.91 -2.35
C GLU A 68 -0.63 -11.37 -2.32
N GLU A 69 0.29 -10.41 -2.15
CA GLU A 69 1.72 -10.69 -2.07
C GLU A 69 2.22 -10.84 -0.64
N GLU A 70 1.32 -10.95 0.31
CA GLU A 70 1.66 -11.10 1.73
C GLU A 70 2.44 -12.38 2.01
N ALA A 71 2.25 -13.40 1.17
CA ALA A 71 2.96 -14.65 1.32
C ALA A 71 4.44 -14.54 0.98
N PHE A 72 4.83 -13.52 0.22
CA PHE A 72 6.21 -13.30 -0.13
C PHE A 72 6.88 -12.44 0.93
N THR A 73 7.79 -13.03 1.68
CA THR A 73 8.60 -12.30 2.64
C THR A 73 10.06 -12.39 2.20
N PRO A 74 10.65 -11.28 1.75
CA PRO A 74 12.05 -11.31 1.39
C PRO A 74 12.91 -11.57 2.63
N PRO A 75 14.05 -12.25 2.48
CA PRO A 75 14.96 -12.36 3.61
C PRO A 75 15.40 -10.96 4.00
N ARG A 76 15.19 -10.62 5.25
CA ARG A 76 15.67 -9.33 5.75
C ARG A 76 16.61 -9.57 6.91
N LYS A 77 17.52 -8.63 7.09
CA LYS A 77 18.18 -8.52 8.36
C LYS A 77 17.10 -8.31 9.40
N ASP A 78 17.21 -9.00 10.49
CA ASP A 78 16.21 -8.98 11.52
C ASP A 78 16.26 -7.66 12.30
N THR A 79 15.87 -6.58 11.63
CA THR A 79 15.86 -5.25 12.23
C THR A 79 14.82 -5.14 13.32
N SER A 80 13.73 -5.88 13.20
CA SER A 80 12.69 -5.91 14.23
C SER A 80 13.22 -6.48 15.53
N SER A 81 13.96 -7.58 15.46
CA SER A 81 14.59 -8.17 16.64
C SER A 81 15.60 -7.22 17.27
N GLU A 82 16.37 -6.51 16.46
CA GLU A 82 17.33 -5.56 16.97
C GLU A 82 16.65 -4.41 17.71
N VAL A 83 15.57 -3.89 17.14
CA VAL A 83 14.80 -2.82 17.77
C VAL A 83 14.23 -3.30 19.10
N MET A 84 13.63 -4.48 19.13
CA MET A 84 13.08 -5.04 20.36
C MET A 84 14.16 -5.32 21.39
N LYS A 85 15.34 -5.77 20.95
CA LYS A 85 16.47 -5.97 21.83
C LYS A 85 16.89 -4.67 22.50
N LYS A 86 17.01 -3.61 21.71
CA LYS A 86 17.36 -2.29 22.24
C LYS A 86 16.30 -1.78 23.21
N TYR A 87 15.04 -2.00 22.89
CA TYR A 87 13.97 -1.62 23.80
C TYR A 87 14.06 -2.34 25.14
N ARG A 88 14.37 -3.65 25.12
CA ARG A 88 14.52 -4.44 26.33
C ARG A 88 15.70 -4.00 27.19
N GLN A 89 16.70 -3.38 26.57
CA GLN A 89 17.88 -2.90 27.28
C GLN A 89 17.65 -1.54 27.93
N LEU A 90 16.53 -0.87 27.65
CA LEU A 90 16.21 0.39 28.27
C LEU A 90 15.91 0.20 29.76
N THR A 91 16.23 1.22 30.56
CA THR A 91 15.84 1.21 31.95
C THR A 91 14.32 1.28 32.07
N PRO A 92 13.75 0.83 33.20
CA PRO A 92 12.30 0.94 33.39
C PRO A 92 11.77 2.36 33.21
N GLU A 93 12.52 3.37 33.62
CA GLU A 93 12.12 4.75 33.46
C GLU A 93 12.12 5.15 31.99
N MET A 94 13.13 4.75 31.23
CA MET A 94 13.21 5.02 29.80
C MET A 94 12.10 4.34 29.03
N LYS A 95 11.77 3.11 29.40
CA LYS A 95 10.66 2.38 28.80
C LYS A 95 9.34 3.10 29.06
N LYS A 96 9.16 3.59 30.26
CA LYS A 96 7.95 4.31 30.65
C LYS A 96 7.78 5.59 29.82
N ILE A 97 8.87 6.31 29.60
CA ILE A 97 8.85 7.52 28.77
C ILE A 97 8.51 7.17 27.34
N ALA A 98 9.13 6.13 26.79
CA ALA A 98 8.88 5.70 25.42
C ALA A 98 7.42 5.28 25.25
N ASP A 99 6.88 4.50 26.18
CA ASP A 99 5.49 4.05 26.13
C ASP A 99 4.53 5.24 26.24
N SER A 100 4.85 6.20 27.09
CA SER A 100 4.05 7.40 27.24
C SER A 100 3.98 8.22 25.95
N LEU A 101 5.12 8.35 25.26
CA LEU A 101 5.16 9.06 23.98
C LEU A 101 4.33 8.34 22.92
N ILE A 102 4.42 7.03 22.87
CA ILE A 102 3.65 6.23 21.92
C ILE A 102 2.15 6.37 22.19
N LEU A 103 1.74 6.32 23.44
CA LEU A 103 0.35 6.50 23.82
C LEU A 103 -0.15 7.89 23.45
N GLN A 104 0.64 8.91 23.69
CA GLN A 104 0.26 10.28 23.33
C GLN A 104 0.03 10.41 21.83
N LEU A 105 0.92 9.84 21.02
CA LEU A 105 0.77 9.88 19.56
C LEU A 105 -0.49 9.14 19.12
N ALA A 106 -0.80 8.01 19.75
CA ALA A 106 -1.99 7.24 19.41
C ALA A 106 -3.28 7.91 19.84
N GLU A 107 -3.26 8.62 20.95
CA GLU A 107 -4.44 9.26 21.52
C GLU A 107 -4.68 10.68 21.04
N LEU A 108 -3.79 11.22 20.23
CA LEU A 108 -3.92 12.61 19.76
C LEU A 108 -4.40 12.67 18.32
N PRO A 109 -5.70 12.42 18.05
CA PRO A 109 -6.25 12.76 16.76
C PRO A 109 -6.19 14.27 16.56
N ALA A 110 -6.24 14.70 15.31
CA ALA A 110 -6.08 16.11 14.96
C ALA A 110 -6.99 17.02 15.80
N SER A 111 -8.24 16.65 15.98
CA SER A 111 -9.19 17.45 16.75
C SER A 111 -8.79 17.58 18.22
N LYS A 112 -8.28 16.54 18.81
CA LYS A 112 -7.86 16.56 20.21
C LYS A 112 -6.60 17.38 20.39
N ARG A 113 -5.67 17.29 19.42
CA ARG A 113 -4.46 18.12 19.47
C ARG A 113 -4.79 19.59 19.40
N GLU A 114 -5.77 19.96 18.59
CA GLU A 114 -6.23 21.34 18.50
C GLU A 114 -6.77 21.85 19.85
N ARG A 115 -7.54 21.02 20.57
CA ARG A 115 -8.05 21.38 21.88
C ARG A 115 -6.94 21.59 22.88
N GLU A 116 -5.91 20.77 22.82
CA GLU A 116 -4.81 20.88 23.76
C GLU A 116 -3.92 22.07 23.49
N SER A 117 -3.91 22.56 22.26
CA SER A 117 -3.14 23.74 21.92
C SER A 117 -3.85 25.02 22.31
N THR A 118 -5.08 24.94 22.73
CA THR A 118 -5.81 26.10 23.29
C THR A 118 -5.73 26.13 24.84
#